data_87af127226fd7d0eb2e04de27220ae2a
#
_entry.id   87af127226fd7d0eb2e04de27220ae2a
#
_cell.length_a   1.000
_cell.length_b   1.000
_cell.length_c   1.000
_cell.angle_alpha   90.00
_cell.angle_beta   90.00
_cell.angle_gamma   90.00
#
_symmetry.space_group_name_H-M   'P 1'
#
loop_
_entity.id
_entity.type
_entity.pdbx_description
1 polymer ?
#
loop_
_entity_poly.entity_id
_entity_poly.type
_entity_poly.pdbx_seq_one_letter_code
_entity_poly.pdbx_strand_id
1 'polypeptide(L)'
;MGDAQLDLLQGTLDLLILRTLATGPMHGWAISQRIQQVSQDVLRVNQGSLYPALHRLEEAGAIAAEWGRSPEHNRQARFYRLTPVGARQLKAETRQWERMAVAVGRILAGEA
;
A
#
# COMPACT_ATOMS: atom_id res chain seq x y z
N MET A 1 -8.23 26.72 -0.12
CA MET A 1 -7.02 26.08 -0.63
C MET A 1 -7.01 24.61 -0.21
N GLY A 2 -6.95 23.73 -1.16
CA GLY A 2 -6.89 22.31 -0.86
C GLY A 2 -5.53 21.90 -0.33
N ASP A 3 -5.51 20.85 0.45
CA ASP A 3 -4.26 20.30 0.95
C ASP A 3 -3.47 19.68 -0.21
N ALA A 4 -2.17 19.86 -0.17
CA ALA A 4 -1.30 19.18 -1.13
C ALA A 4 -1.36 17.67 -0.88
N GLN A 5 -1.31 16.90 -1.97
CA GLN A 5 -1.20 15.46 -1.85
C GLN A 5 0.17 15.09 -1.28
N LEU A 6 0.19 14.07 -0.45
CA LEU A 6 1.42 13.61 0.20
C LEU A 6 1.99 12.43 -0.57
N ASP A 7 3.29 12.48 -0.82
CA ASP A 7 4.02 11.35 -1.37
C ASP A 7 4.33 10.36 -0.25
N LEU A 8 4.17 9.09 -0.54
CA LEU A 8 4.37 8.04 0.45
C LEU A 8 5.84 7.63 0.53
N LEU A 9 6.32 7.55 1.76
CA LEU A 9 7.61 6.92 2.03
C LEU A 9 7.53 5.43 1.73
N GLN A 10 8.67 4.83 1.38
CA GLN A 10 8.72 3.44 0.94
C GLN A 10 8.07 2.47 1.92
N GLY A 11 8.39 2.56 3.20
CA GLY A 11 7.82 1.64 4.20
C GLY A 11 6.33 1.79 4.36
N THR A 12 5.84 3.03 4.31
CA THR A 12 4.40 3.29 4.39
C THR A 12 3.69 2.76 3.15
N LEU A 13 4.28 2.95 1.98
CA LEU A 13 3.69 2.42 0.74
C LEU A 13 3.57 0.90 0.79
N ASP A 14 4.61 0.21 1.23
CA ASP A 14 4.60 -1.25 1.33
C ASP A 14 3.44 -1.71 2.25
N LEU A 15 3.28 -1.07 3.40
CA LEU A 15 2.19 -1.36 4.33
C LEU A 15 0.82 -1.19 3.66
N LEU A 16 0.63 -0.10 2.92
CA LEU A 16 -0.66 0.19 2.28
C LEU A 16 -0.96 -0.76 1.13
N ILE A 17 0.07 -1.20 0.40
CA ILE A 17 -0.11 -2.22 -0.63
C ILE A 17 -0.62 -3.52 0.02
N LEU A 18 0.03 -3.97 1.09
CA LEU A 18 -0.37 -5.20 1.77
C LEU A 18 -1.81 -5.09 2.29
N ARG A 19 -2.16 -3.97 2.89
CA ARG A 19 -3.52 -3.75 3.41
C ARG A 19 -4.55 -3.74 2.30
N THR A 20 -4.23 -3.11 1.18
CA THR A 20 -5.14 -3.05 0.03
C THR A 20 -5.39 -4.44 -0.53
N LEU A 21 -4.35 -5.26 -0.65
CA LEU A 21 -4.47 -6.63 -1.15
C LEU A 21 -5.17 -7.57 -0.17
N ALA A 22 -5.27 -7.20 1.09
CA ALA A 22 -6.04 -7.99 2.06
C ALA A 22 -7.53 -8.03 1.72
N THR A 23 -8.02 -7.09 0.91
CA THR A 23 -9.42 -7.08 0.48
C THR A 23 -9.67 -7.94 -0.76
N GLY A 24 -8.64 -8.38 -1.44
CA GLY A 24 -8.73 -9.23 -2.62
C GLY A 24 -7.64 -8.91 -3.64
N PRO A 25 -7.46 -9.79 -4.64
CA PRO A 25 -6.45 -9.56 -5.68
C PRO A 25 -6.75 -8.32 -6.52
N MET A 26 -5.69 -7.61 -6.92
CA MET A 26 -5.79 -6.42 -7.77
C MET A 26 -4.56 -6.29 -8.64
N HIS A 27 -4.72 -5.66 -9.81
CA HIS A 27 -3.58 -5.25 -10.61
C HIS A 27 -3.02 -3.92 -10.09
N GLY A 28 -1.80 -3.56 -10.53
CA GLY A 28 -1.07 -2.44 -9.95
C GLY A 28 -1.81 -1.12 -10.01
N TRP A 29 -2.41 -0.79 -11.18
CA TRP A 29 -3.15 0.46 -11.30
C TRP A 29 -4.32 0.53 -10.30
N ALA A 30 -5.04 -0.56 -10.12
CA ALA A 30 -6.17 -0.60 -9.18
C ALA A 30 -5.69 -0.39 -7.74
N ILE A 31 -4.52 -0.94 -7.38
CA ILE A 31 -3.95 -0.73 -6.05
C ILE A 31 -3.72 0.76 -5.79
N SER A 32 -3.07 1.44 -6.74
CA SER A 32 -2.78 2.87 -6.58
C SER A 32 -4.06 3.70 -6.49
N GLN A 33 -5.05 3.39 -7.31
CA GLN A 33 -6.34 4.09 -7.29
C GLN A 33 -7.07 3.87 -5.97
N ARG A 34 -7.03 2.64 -5.45
CA ARG A 34 -7.70 2.33 -4.20
C ARG A 34 -7.09 3.09 -3.02
N ILE A 35 -5.77 3.16 -2.96
CA ILE A 35 -5.10 3.90 -1.91
C ILE A 35 -5.48 5.38 -1.97
N GLN A 36 -5.49 5.94 -3.16
CA GLN A 36 -5.88 7.34 -3.34
C GLN A 36 -7.33 7.58 -2.95
N GLN A 37 -8.24 6.71 -3.38
CA GLN A 37 -9.67 6.83 -3.06
C GLN A 37 -9.94 6.72 -1.56
N VAL A 38 -9.38 5.71 -0.91
CA VAL A 38 -9.63 5.47 0.51
C VAL A 38 -9.06 6.59 1.37
N SER A 39 -7.95 7.18 0.95
CA SER A 39 -7.35 8.31 1.66
C SER A 39 -8.00 9.66 1.30
N GLN A 40 -9.06 9.65 0.49
CA GLN A 40 -9.75 10.86 0.05
C GLN A 40 -8.79 11.84 -0.62
N ASP A 41 -7.97 11.31 -1.51
CA ASP A 41 -6.97 12.04 -2.31
C ASP A 41 -5.82 12.67 -1.52
N VAL A 42 -5.70 12.35 -0.23
CA VAL A 42 -4.57 12.85 0.56
C VAL A 42 -3.28 12.14 0.18
N LEU A 43 -3.33 10.82 0.01
CA LEU A 43 -2.14 10.03 -0.33
C LEU A 43 -2.11 9.75 -1.82
N ARG A 44 -0.98 10.05 -2.43
CA ARG A 44 -0.76 9.83 -3.84
C ARG A 44 0.31 8.78 -4.05
N VAL A 45 0.02 7.83 -4.93
CA VAL A 45 0.96 6.77 -5.26
C VAL A 45 1.38 6.95 -6.72
N ASN A 46 2.63 7.33 -6.94
CA ASN A 46 3.13 7.42 -8.29
C ASN A 46 3.66 6.07 -8.74
N GLN A 47 3.66 5.85 -10.07
CA GLN A 47 4.03 4.55 -10.62
C GLN A 47 5.51 4.26 -10.50
N GLY A 48 6.34 5.30 -10.44
CA GLY A 48 7.77 5.14 -10.21
C GLY A 48 8.09 4.53 -8.86
N SER A 49 7.22 4.68 -7.87
CA SER A 49 7.37 4.07 -6.55
C SER A 49 6.60 2.77 -6.43
N LEU A 50 5.45 2.68 -7.09
CA LEU A 50 4.55 1.53 -6.95
C LEU A 50 5.19 0.23 -7.46
N TYR A 51 5.69 0.23 -8.69
CA TYR A 51 6.18 -1.01 -9.28
C TYR A 51 7.44 -1.55 -8.62
N PRO A 52 8.41 -0.72 -8.22
CA PRO A 52 9.51 -1.22 -7.40
C PRO A 52 9.04 -1.80 -6.07
N ALA A 53 8.03 -1.21 -5.44
CA ALA A 53 7.48 -1.74 -4.19
C ALA A 53 6.83 -3.10 -4.39
N LEU A 54 6.03 -3.26 -5.45
CA LEU A 54 5.42 -4.53 -5.78
C LEU A 54 6.49 -5.61 -6.04
N HIS A 55 7.56 -5.23 -6.73
CA HIS A 55 8.65 -6.14 -7.01
C HIS A 55 9.34 -6.62 -5.73
N ARG A 56 9.63 -5.69 -4.82
CA ARG A 56 10.26 -6.04 -3.53
C ARG A 56 9.37 -6.97 -2.71
N LEU A 57 8.08 -6.68 -2.65
CA LEU A 57 7.14 -7.49 -1.89
C LEU A 57 6.97 -8.88 -2.49
N GLU A 58 6.98 -8.97 -3.81
CA GLU A 58 6.92 -10.25 -4.50
C GLU A 58 8.17 -11.08 -4.23
N GLU A 59 9.35 -10.47 -4.32
CA GLU A 59 10.61 -11.15 -4.02
C GLU A 59 10.67 -11.64 -2.58
N ALA A 60 10.09 -10.88 -1.65
CA ALA A 60 10.04 -11.26 -0.24
C ALA A 60 8.98 -12.33 0.05
N GLY A 61 8.19 -12.71 -0.95
CA GLY A 61 7.14 -13.69 -0.78
C GLY A 61 5.89 -13.15 -0.08
N ALA A 62 5.79 -11.84 0.12
CA ALA A 62 4.64 -11.23 0.80
C ALA A 62 3.42 -11.12 -0.12
N ILE A 63 3.65 -11.01 -1.41
CA ILE A 63 2.60 -11.03 -2.42
C ILE A 63 3.00 -12.00 -3.52
N ALA A 64 2.00 -12.49 -4.24
CA ALA A 64 2.21 -13.34 -5.42
C ALA A 64 1.49 -12.70 -6.59
N ALA A 65 2.00 -12.94 -7.78
CA ALA A 65 1.43 -12.34 -8.99
C ALA A 65 1.07 -13.40 -9.99
N GLU A 66 -0.01 -13.15 -10.74
CA GLU A 66 -0.39 -14.00 -11.86
C GLU A 66 -1.03 -13.12 -12.94
N TRP A 67 -0.96 -13.60 -14.18
CA TRP A 67 -1.56 -12.86 -15.29
C TRP A 67 -3.06 -13.05 -15.30
N GLY A 68 -3.77 -11.97 -15.59
CA GLY A 68 -5.21 -11.96 -15.75
C GLY A 68 -5.63 -10.81 -16.65
N ARG A 69 -6.93 -10.67 -16.85
CA ARG A 69 -7.47 -9.60 -17.68
C ARG A 69 -8.00 -8.47 -16.83
N SER A 70 -7.53 -7.26 -17.11
CA SER A 70 -8.02 -6.06 -16.42
C SER A 70 -9.44 -5.75 -16.87
N PRO A 71 -10.41 -5.68 -15.94
CA PRO A 71 -11.78 -5.32 -16.31
C PRO A 71 -11.91 -3.92 -16.91
N GLU A 72 -11.08 -2.98 -16.44
CA GLU A 72 -11.15 -1.59 -16.87
C GLU A 72 -10.67 -1.39 -18.29
N HIS A 73 -9.65 -2.14 -18.70
CA HIS A 73 -8.99 -1.93 -19.98
C HIS A 73 -9.06 -3.14 -20.92
N ASN A 74 -9.62 -4.25 -20.45
CA ASN A 74 -9.71 -5.51 -21.20
C ASN A 74 -8.35 -5.93 -21.76
N ARG A 75 -7.30 -5.73 -20.98
CA ARG A 75 -5.92 -6.09 -21.33
C ARG A 75 -5.36 -7.07 -20.33
N GLN A 76 -4.34 -7.81 -20.76
CA GLN A 76 -3.58 -8.63 -19.82
C GLN A 76 -2.87 -7.74 -18.83
N ALA A 77 -2.95 -8.10 -17.55
CA ALA A 77 -2.28 -7.40 -16.48
C ALA A 77 -1.86 -8.39 -15.41
N ARG A 78 -0.82 -8.03 -14.66
CA ARG A 78 -0.44 -8.82 -13.50
C ARG A 78 -1.35 -8.48 -12.35
N PHE A 79 -2.00 -9.49 -11.79
CA PHE A 79 -2.80 -9.37 -10.58
C PHE A 79 -1.98 -9.85 -9.40
N TYR A 80 -1.99 -9.08 -8.34
CA TYR A 80 -1.25 -9.38 -7.13
C TYR A 80 -2.22 -9.81 -6.05
N ARG A 81 -1.79 -10.75 -5.23
CA ARG A 81 -2.57 -11.20 -4.07
C ARG A 81 -1.68 -11.32 -2.85
N LEU A 82 -2.30 -11.12 -1.69
CA LEU A 82 -1.60 -11.26 -0.43
C LEU A 82 -1.34 -12.75 -0.15
N THR A 83 -0.13 -13.07 0.30
CA THR A 83 0.22 -14.43 0.72
C THR A 83 0.10 -14.56 2.24
N PRO A 84 0.16 -15.78 2.81
CA PRO A 84 0.24 -15.92 4.26
C PRO A 84 1.44 -15.19 4.88
N VAL A 85 2.57 -15.15 4.18
CA VAL A 85 3.74 -14.36 4.62
C VAL A 85 3.36 -12.88 4.68
N GLY A 86 2.72 -12.37 3.62
CA GLY A 86 2.28 -10.99 3.57
C GLY A 86 1.26 -10.63 4.63
N ALA A 87 0.36 -11.56 4.94
CA ALA A 87 -0.64 -11.34 5.99
C ALA A 87 0.03 -11.16 7.36
N ARG A 88 1.05 -11.96 7.66
CA ARG A 88 1.82 -11.81 8.90
C ARG A 88 2.60 -10.51 8.93
N GLN A 89 3.22 -10.15 7.81
CA GLN A 89 3.94 -8.89 7.68
C GLN A 89 3.01 -7.71 7.88
N LEU A 90 1.84 -7.73 7.26
CA LEU A 90 0.82 -6.69 7.41
C LEU A 90 0.46 -6.48 8.87
N LYS A 91 0.23 -7.56 9.60
CA LYS A 91 -0.14 -7.48 11.01
C LYS A 91 0.96 -6.84 11.85
N ALA A 92 2.21 -7.25 11.63
CA ALA A 92 3.35 -6.72 12.37
C ALA A 92 3.59 -5.24 12.06
N GLU A 93 3.55 -4.88 10.79
CA GLU A 93 3.80 -3.49 10.37
C GLU A 93 2.67 -2.55 10.78
N THR A 94 1.43 -3.05 10.79
CA THR A 94 0.30 -2.25 11.29
C THR A 94 0.50 -1.88 12.76
N ARG A 95 0.93 -2.82 13.58
CA ARG A 95 1.21 -2.57 14.99
C ARG A 95 2.32 -1.54 15.17
N GLN A 96 3.39 -1.66 14.40
CA GLN A 96 4.50 -0.72 14.47
C GLN A 96 4.06 0.68 14.08
N TRP A 97 3.26 0.78 13.02
CA TRP A 97 2.75 2.06 12.55
C TRP A 97 1.86 2.72 13.60
N GLU A 98 0.97 1.95 14.21
CA GLU A 98 0.08 2.47 15.25
C GLU A 98 0.87 3.00 16.46
N ARG A 99 1.89 2.27 16.88
CA ARG A 99 2.76 2.71 17.96
C ARG A 99 3.50 4.00 17.60
N MET A 100 4.02 4.06 16.40
CA MET A 100 4.72 5.26 15.92
C MET A 100 3.78 6.46 15.86
N ALA A 101 2.57 6.27 15.35
CA ALA A 101 1.59 7.34 15.22
C ALA A 101 1.24 7.92 16.60
N VAL A 102 1.04 7.07 17.59
CA VAL A 102 0.77 7.53 18.96
C VAL A 102 1.96 8.30 19.52
N ALA A 103 3.17 7.77 19.37
CA ALA A 103 4.37 8.40 19.89
C ALA A 103 4.64 9.77 19.24
N VAL A 104 4.51 9.84 17.92
CA VAL A 104 4.68 11.08 17.18
C VAL A 104 3.60 12.09 17.60
N GLY A 105 2.36 11.64 17.76
CA GLY A 105 1.27 12.50 18.20
C GLY A 105 1.53 13.12 19.57
N ARG A 106 2.10 12.36 20.50
CA ARG A 106 2.46 12.90 21.82
C ARG A 106 3.50 14.00 21.74
N ILE A 107 4.52 13.78 20.91
CA ILE A 107 5.57 14.78 20.72
C ILE A 107 4.99 16.06 20.10
N LEU A 108 4.16 15.91 19.08
CA LEU A 108 3.55 17.07 18.42
C LEU A 108 2.58 17.81 19.34
N ALA A 109 1.95 17.12 20.27
CA ALA A 109 1.06 17.74 21.25
C ALA A 109 1.82 18.43 22.39
N GLY A 110 3.14 18.33 22.42
CA GLY A 110 3.96 18.97 23.44
C GLY A 110 4.01 18.24 24.76
N GLU A 111 3.68 16.95 24.80
CA GLU A 111 3.81 16.16 26.01
C GLU A 111 5.29 15.96 26.35
N ALA A 112 5.58 16.16 27.60
CA ALA A 112 6.95 15.98 28.11
C ALA A 112 7.26 14.51 28.36
#